data_93dc7fd075b7a108a3a1a55d3af3773e
#
_entry.id   93dc7fd075b7a108a3a1a55d3af3773e
#
_cell.length_a   1.000
_cell.length_b   1.000
_cell.length_c   1.000
_cell.angle_alpha   90.00
_cell.angle_beta   90.00
_cell.angle_gamma   90.00
#
_symmetry.space_group_name_H-M   'P 1'
#
loop_
_entity.id
_entity.type
_entity.pdbx_description
1 polymer ?
#
loop_
_entity_poly.entity_id
_entity_poly.type
_entity_poly.pdbx_seq_one_letter_code
_entity_poly.pdbx_strand_id
1 'polypeptide(L)'
;MMDRVESFLGDHIEGFFNRKFSSHLEPVELIKGLEKEAKRQNSASLANAYIISLGTEDYQRLCSHRVVDELGTALKRCIIREDLYMEGRLSISFDVDASLRAGSYRLVGRMQQDHVPEPSD
;
A
#
# COMPACT_ATOMS: atom_id res chain seq x y z
N MET A 1 -11.28 19.37 -6.81
CA MET A 1 -11.06 18.62 -6.19
C MET A 1 -11.80 17.44 -6.35
N MET A 2 -12.87 17.49 -6.54
CA MET A 2 -13.51 16.42 -6.81
C MET A 2 -13.02 15.70 -7.95
N ASP A 3 -12.62 16.39 -8.93
CA ASP A 3 -12.14 15.73 -10.07
C ASP A 3 -11.02 14.87 -9.73
N ARG A 4 -10.21 15.18 -8.73
CA ARG A 4 -9.18 14.32 -8.42
C ARG A 4 -9.74 13.06 -7.92
N VAL A 5 -10.74 13.10 -7.16
CA VAL A 5 -11.33 11.91 -6.66
C VAL A 5 -11.93 11.12 -7.77
N GLU A 6 -12.57 11.76 -8.70
CA GLU A 6 -13.12 11.01 -9.75
C GLU A 6 -12.12 10.36 -10.60
N SER A 7 -11.01 10.98 -10.81
CA SER A 7 -10.04 10.37 -11.68
C SER A 7 -9.43 9.13 -11.05
N PHE A 8 -9.60 8.95 -9.76
CA PHE A 8 -9.07 7.75 -9.15
C PHE A 8 -10.04 6.61 -9.15
N LEU A 9 -11.27 6.83 -9.47
CA LEU A 9 -12.24 5.78 -9.31
C LEU A 9 -11.97 4.59 -10.20
N GLY A 10 -11.41 4.80 -11.35
CA GLY A 10 -11.20 3.71 -12.27
C GLY A 10 -9.98 2.88 -11.97
N ASP A 11 -8.98 3.48 -11.35
CA ASP A 11 -7.74 2.76 -11.14
C ASP A 11 -7.32 2.81 -9.69
N HIS A 12 -8.27 3.00 -8.79
CA HIS A 12 -7.97 3.19 -7.38
C HIS A 12 -8.68 2.13 -6.57
N ILE A 13 -7.95 1.37 -5.83
CA ILE A 13 -8.52 0.38 -4.96
C ILE A 13 -8.15 0.76 -3.56
N GLU A 14 -9.13 0.93 -2.72
CA GLU A 14 -8.88 1.41 -1.40
C GLU A 14 -9.26 0.41 -0.35
N GLY A 15 -8.34 0.05 0.46
CA GLY A 15 -8.58 -0.78 1.61
C GLY A 15 -8.36 0.04 2.85
N PHE A 16 -9.32 0.03 3.73
CA PHE A 16 -9.21 0.84 4.91
C PHE A 16 -9.19 -0.05 6.12
N PHE A 17 -8.05 -0.13 6.77
CA PHE A 17 -7.91 -0.94 7.95
C PHE A 17 -7.70 -0.02 9.14
N ASN A 18 -8.71 0.06 9.98
CA ASN A 18 -8.62 0.96 11.10
C ASN A 18 -8.57 0.13 12.35
N ARG A 19 -7.51 -0.64 12.49
CA ARG A 19 -7.36 -1.48 13.64
C ARG A 19 -6.62 -0.75 14.71
N LYS A 20 -6.98 -1.04 15.95
CA LYS A 20 -6.35 -0.37 17.03
C LYS A 20 -5.60 -1.39 17.81
N PHE A 21 -4.34 -1.18 17.98
CA PHE A 21 -3.50 -2.07 18.75
C PHE A 21 -3.13 -1.40 20.04
N SER A 22 -2.85 -2.19 21.04
CA SER A 22 -2.54 -1.63 22.35
C SER A 22 -1.23 -0.86 22.33
N SER A 23 -0.39 -1.14 21.36
CA SER A 23 0.88 -0.44 21.29
C SER A 23 1.10 -0.04 19.85
N HIS A 24 2.33 0.15 19.47
CA HIS A 24 2.65 0.65 18.16
C HIS A 24 2.46 -0.43 17.11
N LEU A 25 2.30 0.00 15.88
CA LEU A 25 2.23 -0.94 14.78
C LEU A 25 3.57 -1.60 14.56
N GLU A 26 3.53 -2.85 14.14
CA GLU A 26 4.74 -3.57 13.79
C GLU A 26 4.67 -3.88 12.31
N PRO A 27 5.80 -4.08 11.66
CA PRO A 27 5.78 -4.40 10.23
C PRO A 27 4.90 -5.60 9.89
N VAL A 28 4.82 -6.58 10.77
CA VAL A 28 4.01 -7.76 10.49
C VAL A 28 2.54 -7.40 10.34
N GLU A 29 2.09 -6.37 11.05
CA GLU A 29 0.70 -5.98 10.93
C GLU A 29 0.45 -5.38 9.54
N LEU A 30 1.41 -4.62 9.04
CA LEU A 30 1.28 -4.03 7.73
C LEU A 30 1.38 -5.10 6.64
N ILE A 31 2.21 -6.11 6.86
CA ILE A 31 2.31 -7.20 5.91
C ILE A 31 0.97 -7.92 5.82
N LYS A 32 0.34 -8.18 6.96
CA LYS A 32 -0.94 -8.84 6.94
C LYS A 32 -1.99 -8.00 6.23
N GLY A 33 -1.95 -6.70 6.43
CA GLY A 33 -2.89 -5.82 5.75
C GLY A 33 -2.70 -5.84 4.24
N LEU A 34 -1.44 -5.81 3.80
CA LEU A 34 -1.17 -5.85 2.38
C LEU A 34 -1.62 -7.17 1.76
N GLU A 35 -1.33 -8.27 2.43
CA GLU A 35 -1.72 -9.56 1.92
C GLU A 35 -3.24 -9.69 1.86
N LYS A 36 -3.91 -9.19 2.89
CA LYS A 36 -5.35 -9.26 2.91
C LYS A 36 -5.93 -8.42 1.78
N GLU A 37 -5.36 -7.25 1.55
CA GLU A 37 -5.86 -6.40 0.50
C GLU A 37 -5.61 -7.02 -0.87
N ALA A 38 -4.47 -7.63 -1.07
CA ALA A 38 -4.16 -8.28 -2.33
C ALA A 38 -5.14 -9.41 -2.61
N LYS A 39 -5.45 -10.20 -1.58
CA LYS A 39 -6.37 -11.30 -1.78
C LYS A 39 -7.81 -10.84 -1.91
N ARG A 40 -8.12 -9.66 -1.37
CA ARG A 40 -9.47 -9.14 -1.46
C ARG A 40 -9.78 -8.62 -2.86
N GLN A 41 -8.76 -8.12 -3.53
CA GLN A 41 -8.96 -7.61 -4.88
C GLN A 41 -9.30 -8.79 -5.78
N ASN A 42 -10.38 -8.70 -6.44
CA ASN A 42 -10.78 -9.79 -7.28
C ASN A 42 -10.79 -9.31 -8.71
N SER A 43 -9.68 -8.82 -9.17
CA SER A 43 -9.61 -8.30 -10.51
C SER A 43 -8.50 -9.00 -11.26
N ALA A 44 -8.47 -8.80 -12.57
CA ALA A 44 -7.47 -9.47 -13.39
C ALA A 44 -6.06 -9.07 -13.00
N SER A 45 -5.89 -7.87 -12.51
CA SER A 45 -4.57 -7.41 -12.16
C SER A 45 -4.65 -6.65 -10.85
N LEU A 46 -3.70 -6.91 -9.98
CA LEU A 46 -3.67 -6.23 -8.70
C LEU A 46 -3.20 -4.79 -8.85
N ALA A 47 -3.59 -3.96 -7.91
CA ALA A 47 -2.97 -2.66 -7.79
C ALA A 47 -1.47 -2.87 -7.56
N ASN A 48 -0.65 -2.02 -8.12
CA ASN A 48 0.79 -2.19 -8.00
C ASN A 48 1.45 -1.07 -7.20
N ALA A 49 0.73 -0.05 -6.82
CA ALA A 49 1.28 1.00 -5.99
C ALA A 49 0.46 1.08 -4.72
N TYR A 50 1.11 0.84 -3.60
CA TYR A 50 0.42 0.85 -2.32
C TYR A 50 0.96 1.97 -1.45
N ILE A 51 0.06 2.73 -0.86
CA ILE A 51 0.43 3.83 0.01
C ILE A 51 -0.14 3.52 1.38
N ILE A 52 0.72 3.51 2.37
CA ILE A 52 0.32 3.22 3.73
C ILE A 52 0.43 4.50 4.53
N SER A 53 -0.69 4.99 5.03
CA SER A 53 -0.69 6.20 5.83
C SER A 53 -0.62 5.82 7.29
N LEU A 54 0.27 6.45 8.02
CA LEU A 54 0.50 6.15 9.42
C LEU A 54 0.39 7.42 10.23
N GLY A 55 0.07 7.27 11.50
CA GLY A 55 0.15 8.39 12.40
C GLY A 55 1.59 8.81 12.59
N THR A 56 1.79 9.96 13.17
CA THR A 56 3.12 10.56 13.27
C THR A 56 4.13 9.64 13.97
N GLU A 57 3.74 9.04 15.06
CA GLU A 57 4.66 8.20 15.79
C GLU A 57 5.04 6.95 15.03
N ASP A 58 4.07 6.28 14.46
CA ASP A 58 4.36 5.06 13.71
C ASP A 58 5.16 5.39 12.46
N TYR A 59 4.86 6.54 11.85
CA TYR A 59 5.59 6.93 10.66
C TYR A 59 7.07 7.11 10.99
N GLN A 60 7.37 7.77 12.09
CA GLN A 60 8.75 7.99 12.45
C GLN A 60 9.49 6.70 12.75
N ARG A 61 8.78 5.71 13.28
CA ARG A 61 9.42 4.45 13.58
C ARG A 61 9.55 3.52 12.39
N LEU A 62 8.57 3.53 11.51
CA LEU A 62 8.51 2.52 10.47
C LEU A 62 8.95 2.98 9.08
N CYS A 63 9.03 4.28 8.84
CA CYS A 63 9.37 4.75 7.52
C CYS A 63 10.87 4.61 7.30
N SER A 64 11.26 3.52 6.66
CA SER A 64 12.66 3.28 6.35
C SER A 64 12.71 2.37 5.14
N HIS A 65 13.85 2.39 4.46
CA HIS A 65 14.02 1.52 3.30
C HIS A 65 13.92 0.06 3.71
N ARG A 66 14.41 -0.27 4.88
CA ARG A 66 14.39 -1.65 5.30
C ARG A 66 12.98 -2.15 5.48
N VAL A 67 12.11 -1.35 6.08
CA VAL A 67 10.74 -1.77 6.28
C VAL A 67 10.03 -1.85 4.94
N VAL A 68 10.23 -0.87 4.07
CA VAL A 68 9.61 -0.90 2.77
C VAL A 68 10.02 -2.15 2.01
N ASP A 69 11.30 -2.51 2.07
CA ASP A 69 11.78 -3.70 1.38
C ASP A 69 11.16 -4.95 1.98
N GLU A 70 11.01 -4.98 3.28
CA GLU A 70 10.39 -6.12 3.93
C GLU A 70 8.95 -6.28 3.49
N LEU A 71 8.22 -5.19 3.42
CA LEU A 71 6.84 -5.24 3.01
C LEU A 71 6.74 -5.67 1.55
N GLY A 72 7.61 -5.14 0.71
CA GLY A 72 7.59 -5.50 -0.70
C GLY A 72 7.90 -6.96 -0.92
N THR A 73 8.89 -7.48 -0.20
CA THR A 73 9.25 -8.88 -0.33
C THR A 73 8.09 -9.77 0.11
N ALA A 74 7.45 -9.42 1.21
CA ALA A 74 6.35 -10.22 1.72
C ALA A 74 5.18 -10.22 0.74
N LEU A 75 4.89 -9.07 0.16
CA LEU A 75 3.79 -9.00 -0.78
C LEU A 75 4.10 -9.77 -2.05
N LYS A 76 5.33 -9.69 -2.54
CA LYS A 76 5.71 -10.45 -3.72
C LYS A 76 5.56 -11.95 -3.48
N ARG A 77 5.94 -12.40 -2.30
CA ARG A 77 5.79 -13.80 -1.97
C ARG A 77 4.31 -14.20 -1.94
N CYS A 78 3.48 -13.31 -1.42
CA CYS A 78 2.05 -13.58 -1.38
C CYS A 78 1.50 -13.69 -2.78
N ILE A 79 1.91 -12.80 -3.68
CA ILE A 79 1.44 -12.82 -5.04
C ILE A 79 1.79 -14.15 -5.70
N ILE A 80 3.01 -14.62 -5.48
CA ILE A 80 3.42 -15.88 -6.07
C ILE A 80 2.68 -17.05 -5.43
N ARG A 81 2.59 -17.03 -4.11
CA ARG A 81 1.97 -18.14 -3.41
C ARG A 81 0.50 -18.28 -3.75
N GLU A 82 -0.18 -17.16 -3.91
CA GLU A 82 -1.60 -17.20 -4.18
C GLU A 82 -1.91 -17.14 -5.69
N ASP A 83 -0.87 -17.18 -6.50
CA ASP A 83 -1.04 -17.19 -7.96
C ASP A 83 -1.81 -15.95 -8.41
N LEU A 84 -1.45 -14.82 -7.90
CA LEU A 84 -2.09 -13.57 -8.28
C LEU A 84 -1.27 -12.91 -9.38
N TYR A 85 -1.84 -11.92 -10.02
CA TYR A 85 -1.18 -11.24 -11.12
C TYR A 85 -1.11 -9.75 -10.86
N MET A 86 0.05 -9.20 -11.09
CA MET A 86 0.25 -7.77 -10.95
C MET A 86 1.01 -7.28 -12.16
N GLU A 87 0.45 -6.28 -12.83
CA GLU A 87 1.10 -5.71 -13.98
C GLU A 87 1.89 -4.50 -13.53
N GLY A 88 3.10 -4.37 -14.02
CA GLY A 88 3.90 -3.23 -13.65
C GLY A 88 4.75 -3.53 -12.44
N ARG A 89 5.40 -2.51 -11.95
CA ARG A 89 6.35 -2.64 -10.87
C ARG A 89 5.70 -2.35 -9.54
N LEU A 90 5.93 -3.20 -8.58
CA LEU A 90 5.39 -3.00 -7.25
C LEU A 90 6.07 -1.83 -6.57
N SER A 91 5.29 -0.98 -5.97
CA SER A 91 5.79 0.17 -5.25
C SER A 91 5.03 0.28 -3.94
N ILE A 92 5.74 0.45 -2.85
CA ILE A 92 5.14 0.65 -1.54
C ILE A 92 5.75 1.89 -0.94
N SER A 93 4.92 2.78 -0.45
CA SER A 93 5.41 3.99 0.16
C SER A 93 4.60 4.30 1.41
N PHE A 94 5.19 5.09 2.27
CA PHE A 94 4.54 5.52 3.49
C PHE A 94 4.17 6.99 3.40
N ASP A 95 3.09 7.33 4.07
CA ASP A 95 2.66 8.70 4.14
C ASP A 95 2.27 8.97 5.58
N VAL A 96 2.37 10.20 6.03
CA VAL A 96 2.04 10.52 7.40
C VAL A 96 0.67 11.20 7.43
N ASP A 97 -0.15 10.79 8.38
CA ASP A 97 -1.47 11.38 8.55
C ASP A 97 -1.63 11.62 10.04
N ALA A 98 -1.50 12.86 10.44
CA ALA A 98 -1.52 13.21 11.84
C ALA A 98 -2.85 12.91 12.52
N SER A 99 -3.89 12.70 11.75
CA SER A 99 -5.18 12.37 12.33
C SER A 99 -5.28 10.91 12.75
N LEU A 100 -4.31 10.09 12.35
CA LEU A 100 -4.34 8.69 12.74
C LEU A 100 -3.63 8.51 14.06
N ARG A 101 -4.19 7.66 14.90
CA ARG A 101 -3.56 7.38 16.16
C ARG A 101 -2.53 6.31 15.98
N ALA A 102 -1.61 6.24 16.93
CA ALA A 102 -0.65 5.15 16.94
C ALA A 102 -1.44 3.84 16.94
N GLY A 103 -0.99 2.89 16.15
CA GLY A 103 -1.67 1.61 16.03
C GLY A 103 -2.72 1.56 14.95
N SER A 104 -2.95 2.67 14.27
CA SER A 104 -3.94 2.70 13.18
C SER A 104 -3.26 3.06 11.89
N TYR A 105 -3.77 2.55 10.79
CA TYR A 105 -3.19 2.88 9.50
C TYR A 105 -4.27 2.79 8.42
N ARG A 106 -3.95 3.41 7.29
CA ARG A 106 -4.84 3.38 6.14
C ARG A 106 -4.02 2.87 4.95
N LEU A 107 -4.61 1.97 4.19
CA LEU A 107 -3.92 1.38 3.06
C LEU A 107 -4.69 1.67 1.79
N VAL A 108 -4.01 2.20 0.80
CA VAL A 108 -4.61 2.51 -0.48
C VAL A 108 -3.77 1.88 -1.57
N GLY A 109 -4.42 1.17 -2.48
CA GLY A 109 -3.75 0.61 -3.62
C GLY A 109 -4.26 1.25 -4.89
N ARG A 110 -3.38 1.45 -5.84
CA ARG A 110 -3.78 2.04 -7.11
C ARG A 110 -2.99 1.42 -8.24
N MET A 111 -3.57 1.48 -9.42
CA MET A 111 -2.90 0.98 -10.60
C MET A 111 -2.04 2.12 -11.13
N GLN A 112 -0.76 1.90 -11.19
CA GLN A 112 0.15 2.89 -11.70
C GLN A 112 0.87 2.31 -12.89
N GLN A 113 0.83 3.01 -14.00
CA GLN A 113 1.50 2.51 -15.17
C GLN A 113 2.97 2.62 -14.99
N ASP A 114 3.67 1.59 -15.41
CA ASP A 114 5.09 1.59 -15.35
C ASP A 114 5.54 2.37 -16.55
N HIS A 115 5.35 3.65 -16.53
CA HIS A 115 5.57 4.47 -17.70
C HIS A 115 6.99 4.89 -17.80
N VAL A 116 7.54 4.71 -18.94
CA VAL A 116 8.86 5.11 -19.17
C VAL A 116 8.84 6.53 -19.58
N PRO A 117 9.48 7.36 -18.95
CA PRO A 117 9.46 8.73 -19.29
C PRO A 117 10.03 8.89 -20.63
N GLU A 118 9.48 9.65 -21.31
CA GLU A 118 9.85 9.88 -22.52
C GLU A 118 11.04 10.40 -22.63
N PRO A 119 11.70 10.05 -23.22
CA PRO A 119 12.92 10.54 -23.36
C PRO A 119 12.81 11.87 -23.84
N SER A 120 12.52 12.18 -23.86
CA SER A 120 12.45 13.24 -24.14
C SER A 120 13.10 13.67 -24.84
N ASP A 121 13.05 13.25 -24.82
CA ASP A 121 13.49 13.37 -25.20
C ASP A 121 13.75 13.39 -25.51
#